data_7f0bf3513d4df843244adb15dddeaa60
#
_entry.id   7f0bf3513d4df843244adb15dddeaa60
#
_cell.length_a   1.000
_cell.length_b   1.000
_cell.length_c   1.000
_cell.angle_alpha   90.00
_cell.angle_beta   90.00
_cell.angle_gamma   90.00
#
_symmetry.space_group_name_H-M   'P 1'
#
loop_
_entity.id
_entity.type
_entity.pdbx_description
1 polymer ?
#
loop_
_entity_poly.entity_id
_entity_poly.type
_entity_poly.pdbx_seq_one_letter_code
_entity_poly.pdbx_strand_id
1 'polypeptide(L)'
;MLQFLPPKNSHPPRGLLRDGASVMDVPFYLGFMHSAVWVLAVGYLASGLDEMVMTFAFIFWRLYRRFILLRGRQRLNLGMLEAKPEQTVAIMVPAWNEAAVIGRMLRYAVANIDYQRYMIFVGVYPNDPDTLAVVEGVMAEHPDHVRVAMVGNPGPTTKSDCLNAVMRRIRGWENETGRDVEIYVLHDAEDYVPRYGLKCINYLIPQKAIVQIPVFPLAAPWWSMTEGHYMDEFAQLHVKDLRVREWLTGGVPSAGVGTAFSRGAMDLAWHDAVEGVFRAHLLTEDYEISMQLLRLGAPSAFFTGNVIGSRPEPEMCRLYALPGMPAVRGEFPHDFWPAVRQKTRWILGITLQGWESLGWYGSFWQRYILFRDRKPLITNIANAVVYLFALIWLIHWGLVLTLFPQWKDISLYPESVWLDRVMAVNMVLLTSFILVRGACTFLAYGPVAAFMSVPRIVWGNFVNFVATVRAVRQFVSARRQGITHIPWEKTDHAVKERRLEEAA
;
A
#
# COMPACT_ATOMS: atom_id res chain seq x y z
N MET A 1 42.12 -14.67 51.83
CA MET A 1 41.66 -13.64 52.77
C MET A 1 42.28 -12.31 52.31
N LEU A 2 41.64 -11.57 51.43
CA LEU A 2 41.93 -10.17 51.10
C LEU A 2 40.63 -9.58 50.59
N GLN A 3 40.01 -8.80 51.47
CA GLN A 3 38.80 -8.01 51.25
C GLN A 3 39.12 -6.88 50.28
N PHE A 4 38.41 -6.78 49.13
CA PHE A 4 38.29 -5.56 48.38
C PHE A 4 37.00 -4.82 48.78
N LEU A 5 37.17 -3.74 49.50
CA LEU A 5 36.14 -2.74 49.76
C LEU A 5 35.90 -1.92 48.49
N PRO A 6 34.66 -1.53 48.18
CA PRO A 6 34.37 -0.64 47.06
C PRO A 6 34.84 0.80 47.39
N PRO A 7 35.30 1.57 46.41
CA PRO A 7 35.65 2.98 46.64
C PRO A 7 34.38 3.79 46.92
N LYS A 8 34.39 4.49 48.02
CA LYS A 8 33.42 5.52 48.40
C LYS A 8 33.61 6.77 47.52
N ASN A 9 32.46 7.33 47.10
CA ASN A 9 32.28 8.71 46.71
C ASN A 9 32.89 9.17 45.37
N SER A 10 32.17 8.96 44.27
CA SER A 10 32.23 9.88 43.15
C SER A 10 31.16 10.96 43.33
N HIS A 11 31.55 12.10 43.87
CA HIS A 11 30.74 13.30 43.79
C HIS A 11 30.67 13.73 42.32
N PRO A 12 29.48 14.15 41.78
CA PRO A 12 29.41 14.73 40.44
C PRO A 12 30.26 16.00 40.39
N PRO A 13 30.93 16.29 39.25
CA PRO A 13 31.81 17.45 39.15
C PRO A 13 31.04 18.76 39.39
N ARG A 14 31.46 19.53 40.37
CA ARG A 14 30.85 20.80 40.83
C ARG A 14 30.91 21.96 39.81
N GLY A 15 31.26 21.70 38.55
CA GLY A 15 31.51 22.71 37.51
C GLY A 15 30.41 22.92 36.47
N LEU A 16 29.34 22.12 36.46
CA LEU A 16 28.38 22.08 35.34
C LEU A 16 27.14 22.96 35.52
N LEU A 17 27.04 23.73 36.61
CA LEU A 17 25.79 24.44 36.93
C LEU A 17 26.07 25.94 37.14
N ARG A 18 26.26 26.66 36.06
CA ARG A 18 26.25 28.12 36.10
C ARG A 18 25.19 28.78 35.26
N ASP A 19 24.21 28.08 34.73
CA ASP A 19 23.02 28.70 34.13
C ASP A 19 21.82 27.76 34.19
N GLY A 20 20.95 27.89 35.17
CA GLY A 20 19.52 27.72 35.12
C GLY A 20 18.89 26.31 35.19
N ALA A 21 19.64 25.21 35.07
CA ALA A 21 19.08 23.88 35.25
C ALA A 21 19.35 23.35 36.66
N SER A 22 18.32 22.91 37.38
CA SER A 22 18.48 22.37 38.73
C SER A 22 19.18 21.01 38.71
N VAL A 23 20.03 20.72 39.73
CA VAL A 23 20.73 19.43 39.88
C VAL A 23 19.77 18.25 39.92
N MET A 24 18.49 18.45 40.19
CA MET A 24 17.44 17.43 40.21
C MET A 24 16.95 17.03 38.83
N ASP A 25 17.11 17.85 37.80
CA ASP A 25 16.54 17.57 36.44
C ASP A 25 17.35 16.57 35.63
N VAL A 26 18.69 16.51 35.85
CA VAL A 26 19.58 15.59 35.13
C VAL A 26 19.27 14.11 35.43
N PRO A 27 19.16 13.65 36.68
CA PRO A 27 18.76 12.28 37.01
C PRO A 27 17.36 11.91 36.47
N PHE A 28 16.41 12.84 36.52
CA PHE A 28 15.08 12.63 35.96
C PHE A 28 15.11 12.46 34.44
N TYR A 29 15.84 13.31 33.74
CA TYR A 29 16.01 13.22 32.29
C TYR A 29 16.67 11.88 31.85
N LEU A 30 17.75 11.46 32.53
CA LEU A 30 18.39 10.17 32.24
C LEU A 30 17.46 9.01 32.52
N GLY A 31 16.72 9.03 33.63
CA GLY A 31 15.74 7.99 33.95
C GLY A 31 14.65 7.88 32.89
N PHE A 32 14.16 9.01 32.39
CA PHE A 32 13.21 9.06 31.27
C PHE A 32 13.82 8.44 29.98
N MET A 33 15.03 8.89 29.60
CA MET A 33 15.74 8.38 28.42
C MET A 33 15.96 6.88 28.49
N HIS A 34 16.45 6.37 29.63
CA HIS A 34 16.66 4.93 29.84
C HIS A 34 15.38 4.13 29.72
N SER A 35 14.27 4.62 30.33
CA SER A 35 12.97 3.96 30.24
C SER A 35 12.45 3.93 28.80
N ALA A 36 12.60 5.04 28.07
CA ALA A 36 12.17 5.13 26.69
C ALA A 36 12.98 4.19 25.77
N VAL A 37 14.30 4.06 25.97
CA VAL A 37 15.14 3.09 25.24
C VAL A 37 14.64 1.67 25.44
N TRP A 38 14.29 1.28 26.68
CA TRP A 38 13.70 -0.04 26.97
C TRP A 38 12.37 -0.27 26.26
N VAL A 39 11.45 0.68 26.36
CA VAL A 39 10.12 0.59 25.71
C VAL A 39 10.28 0.44 24.19
N LEU A 40 11.14 1.25 23.57
CA LEU A 40 11.40 1.17 22.16
C LEU A 40 12.09 -0.16 21.79
N ALA A 41 13.10 -0.61 22.52
CA ALA A 41 13.80 -1.85 22.24
C ALA A 41 12.85 -3.07 22.27
N VAL A 42 11.95 -3.15 23.27
CA VAL A 42 10.95 -4.22 23.37
C VAL A 42 9.87 -4.08 22.29
N GLY A 43 9.42 -2.85 22.00
CA GLY A 43 8.47 -2.59 20.92
C GLY A 43 9.01 -3.00 19.54
N TYR A 44 10.28 -2.70 19.26
CA TYR A 44 10.94 -3.13 18.04
C TYR A 44 11.16 -4.64 17.97
N LEU A 45 11.49 -5.27 19.10
CA LEU A 45 11.58 -6.73 19.18
C LEU A 45 10.24 -7.37 18.79
N ALA A 46 9.14 -6.92 19.38
CA ALA A 46 7.81 -7.43 19.07
C ALA A 46 7.44 -7.18 17.59
N SER A 47 7.73 -5.97 17.07
CA SER A 47 7.46 -5.63 15.67
C SER A 47 8.32 -6.42 14.69
N GLY A 48 9.59 -6.65 15.00
CA GLY A 48 10.51 -7.42 14.17
C GLY A 48 10.18 -8.92 14.16
N LEU A 49 9.79 -9.48 15.30
CA LEU A 49 9.30 -10.86 15.39
C LEU A 49 8.03 -11.06 14.56
N ASP A 50 7.09 -10.11 14.59
CA ASP A 50 5.91 -10.10 13.73
C ASP A 50 6.27 -10.14 12.24
N GLU A 51 7.25 -9.35 11.81
CA GLU A 51 7.73 -9.35 10.42
C GLU A 51 8.44 -10.66 10.05
N MET A 52 9.15 -11.26 11.01
CA MET A 52 9.76 -12.59 10.84
C MET A 52 8.70 -13.68 10.66
N VAL A 53 7.58 -13.64 11.40
CA VAL A 53 6.46 -14.58 11.22
C VAL A 53 5.96 -14.51 9.77
N MET A 54 5.74 -13.33 9.22
CA MET A 54 5.32 -13.17 7.83
C MET A 54 6.38 -13.68 6.84
N THR A 55 7.64 -13.46 7.12
CA THR A 55 8.74 -13.92 6.26
C THR A 55 8.86 -15.46 6.26
N PHE A 56 8.81 -16.08 7.44
CA PHE A 56 8.80 -17.55 7.55
C PHE A 56 7.54 -18.15 6.90
N ALA A 57 6.37 -17.55 7.14
CA ALA A 57 5.13 -17.97 6.49
C ALA A 57 5.24 -17.90 4.97
N PHE A 58 5.88 -16.85 4.41
CA PHE A 58 6.13 -16.73 2.98
C PHE A 58 7.08 -17.83 2.45
N ILE A 59 8.20 -18.07 3.14
CA ILE A 59 9.15 -19.12 2.76
C ILE A 59 8.47 -20.48 2.79
N PHE A 60 7.76 -20.79 3.87
CA PHE A 60 7.03 -22.05 4.02
C PHE A 60 5.96 -22.21 2.92
N TRP A 61 5.13 -21.19 2.70
CA TRP A 61 4.13 -21.18 1.62
C TRP A 61 4.76 -21.43 0.25
N ARG A 62 5.89 -20.78 -0.04
CA ARG A 62 6.60 -20.92 -1.32
C ARG A 62 7.12 -22.34 -1.51
N LEU A 63 7.72 -22.93 -0.47
CA LEU A 63 8.23 -24.33 -0.49
C LEU A 63 7.07 -25.31 -0.61
N TYR A 64 6.04 -25.17 0.23
CA TYR A 64 4.85 -26.01 0.21
C TYR A 64 4.17 -25.96 -1.18
N ARG A 65 3.98 -24.79 -1.73
CA ARG A 65 3.42 -24.61 -3.07
C ARG A 65 4.28 -25.29 -4.13
N ARG A 66 5.61 -25.10 -4.08
CA ARG A 66 6.54 -25.65 -5.09
C ARG A 66 6.62 -27.18 -5.05
N PHE A 67 6.74 -27.75 -3.86
CA PHE A 67 7.06 -29.16 -3.70
C PHE A 67 5.83 -30.06 -3.51
N ILE A 68 4.71 -29.50 -3.06
CA ILE A 68 3.48 -30.25 -2.76
C ILE A 68 2.35 -29.86 -3.71
N LEU A 69 1.91 -28.60 -3.72
CA LEU A 69 0.72 -28.21 -4.49
C LEU A 69 0.92 -28.22 -6.00
N LEU A 70 2.09 -27.81 -6.48
CA LEU A 70 2.39 -27.72 -7.92
C LEU A 70 3.19 -28.89 -8.47
N ARG A 71 3.47 -29.90 -7.63
CA ARG A 71 4.18 -31.11 -8.08
C ARG A 71 3.35 -31.84 -9.14
N GLY A 72 3.92 -32.02 -10.32
CA GLY A 72 3.25 -32.70 -11.43
C GLY A 72 2.10 -31.92 -12.10
N ARG A 73 1.80 -30.69 -11.67
CA ARG A 73 0.81 -29.85 -12.34
C ARG A 73 1.42 -29.02 -13.44
N GLN A 74 0.68 -28.84 -14.52
CA GLN A 74 1.06 -27.92 -15.58
C GLN A 74 1.13 -26.48 -15.05
N ARG A 75 2.14 -25.75 -15.52
CA ARG A 75 2.23 -24.32 -15.26
C ARG A 75 1.21 -23.58 -16.12
N LEU A 76 0.65 -22.52 -15.57
CA LEU A 76 -0.30 -21.68 -16.30
C LEU A 76 0.35 -21.15 -17.59
N ASN A 77 -0.31 -21.38 -18.71
CA ASN A 77 0.11 -20.91 -20.02
C ASN A 77 -1.03 -20.21 -20.74
N LEU A 78 -0.70 -19.49 -21.81
CA LEU A 78 -1.66 -18.71 -22.56
C LEU A 78 -2.78 -19.58 -23.13
N GLY A 79 -2.51 -20.76 -23.66
CA GLY A 79 -3.52 -21.68 -24.18
C GLY A 79 -4.56 -22.11 -23.14
N MET A 80 -4.17 -22.25 -21.86
CA MET A 80 -5.13 -22.55 -20.78
C MET A 80 -6.07 -21.37 -20.52
N LEU A 81 -5.58 -20.12 -20.65
CA LEU A 81 -6.39 -18.92 -20.49
C LEU A 81 -7.36 -18.77 -21.68
N GLU A 82 -6.89 -19.02 -22.90
CA GLU A 82 -7.66 -18.93 -24.14
C GLU A 82 -8.72 -20.04 -24.28
N ALA A 83 -8.47 -21.20 -23.68
CA ALA A 83 -9.43 -22.31 -23.68
C ALA A 83 -10.71 -21.99 -22.87
N LYS A 84 -10.67 -21.01 -21.96
CA LYS A 84 -11.85 -20.59 -21.21
C LYS A 84 -12.63 -19.54 -21.99
N PRO A 85 -13.92 -19.74 -22.25
CA PRO A 85 -14.78 -18.74 -22.89
C PRO A 85 -14.74 -17.39 -22.16
N GLU A 86 -14.66 -16.33 -22.92
CA GLU A 86 -14.64 -14.98 -22.36
C GLU A 86 -16.00 -14.60 -21.78
N GLN A 87 -16.02 -14.18 -20.53
CA GLN A 87 -17.16 -13.57 -19.84
C GLN A 87 -17.19 -12.07 -20.16
N THR A 88 -18.34 -11.42 -20.07
CA THR A 88 -18.41 -9.96 -20.29
C THR A 88 -17.82 -9.20 -19.10
N VAL A 89 -16.86 -8.32 -19.38
CA VAL A 89 -16.15 -7.53 -18.38
C VAL A 89 -16.52 -6.06 -18.49
N ALA A 90 -16.90 -5.44 -17.37
CA ALA A 90 -16.98 -3.99 -17.23
C ALA A 90 -15.77 -3.47 -16.46
N ILE A 91 -14.97 -2.64 -17.10
CA ILE A 91 -13.88 -1.90 -16.45
C ILE A 91 -14.45 -0.56 -15.96
N MET A 92 -14.30 -0.27 -14.68
CA MET A 92 -14.85 0.90 -14.01
C MET A 92 -13.73 1.87 -13.71
N VAL A 93 -13.79 3.08 -14.29
CA VAL A 93 -12.75 4.12 -14.15
C VAL A 93 -13.42 5.41 -13.64
N PRO A 94 -13.23 5.77 -12.36
CA PRO A 94 -13.68 7.06 -11.85
C PRO A 94 -12.70 8.17 -12.27
N ALA A 95 -13.21 9.28 -12.82
CA ALA A 95 -12.40 10.40 -13.29
C ALA A 95 -12.97 11.75 -12.82
N TRP A 96 -12.13 12.55 -12.14
CA TRP A 96 -12.39 13.93 -11.73
C TRP A 96 -11.14 14.77 -11.91
N ASN A 97 -11.20 15.77 -12.81
CA ASN A 97 -10.03 16.57 -13.23
C ASN A 97 -8.86 15.70 -13.72
N GLU A 98 -9.14 14.72 -14.60
CA GLU A 98 -8.15 13.76 -15.12
C GLU A 98 -7.87 13.96 -16.63
N ALA A 99 -8.22 15.12 -17.21
CA ALA A 99 -8.02 15.42 -18.63
C ALA A 99 -6.57 15.15 -19.10
N ALA A 100 -5.59 15.41 -18.24
CA ALA A 100 -4.17 15.24 -18.56
C ALA A 100 -3.72 13.77 -18.73
N VAL A 101 -4.40 12.81 -18.10
CA VAL A 101 -3.94 11.40 -18.02
C VAL A 101 -4.92 10.41 -18.64
N ILE A 102 -6.24 10.66 -18.54
CA ILE A 102 -7.27 9.67 -18.88
C ILE A 102 -7.25 9.27 -20.36
N GLY A 103 -6.97 10.19 -21.28
CA GLY A 103 -6.90 9.87 -22.71
C GLY A 103 -5.77 8.89 -23.05
N ARG A 104 -4.62 9.05 -22.41
CA ARG A 104 -3.48 8.12 -22.54
C ARG A 104 -3.84 6.74 -21.97
N MET A 105 -4.41 6.68 -20.77
CA MET A 105 -4.84 5.44 -20.13
C MET A 105 -5.81 4.66 -21.00
N LEU A 106 -6.86 5.30 -21.51
CA LEU A 106 -7.89 4.66 -22.33
C LEU A 106 -7.32 4.11 -23.64
N ARG A 107 -6.54 4.92 -24.40
CA ARG A 107 -5.92 4.46 -25.64
C ARG A 107 -4.94 3.32 -25.41
N TYR A 108 -4.12 3.41 -24.34
CA TYR A 108 -3.23 2.31 -23.95
C TYR A 108 -4.00 1.04 -23.61
N ALA A 109 -5.07 1.15 -22.82
CA ALA A 109 -5.89 0.00 -22.42
C ALA A 109 -6.50 -0.69 -23.65
N VAL A 110 -7.14 0.07 -24.56
CA VAL A 110 -7.75 -0.48 -25.78
C VAL A 110 -6.71 -1.12 -26.70
N ALA A 111 -5.52 -0.51 -26.84
CA ALA A 111 -4.46 -1.05 -27.69
C ALA A 111 -3.75 -2.28 -27.07
N ASN A 112 -3.70 -2.38 -25.74
CA ASN A 112 -2.90 -3.40 -25.06
C ASN A 112 -3.70 -4.61 -24.59
N ILE A 113 -4.96 -4.46 -24.19
CA ILE A 113 -5.80 -5.54 -23.64
C ILE A 113 -6.02 -6.64 -24.69
N ASP A 114 -5.59 -7.85 -24.38
CA ASP A 114 -5.87 -9.05 -25.18
C ASP A 114 -7.13 -9.76 -24.64
N TYR A 115 -8.29 -9.18 -24.94
CA TYR A 115 -9.61 -9.66 -24.55
C TYR A 115 -10.67 -9.01 -25.44
N GLN A 116 -11.74 -9.72 -25.81
CA GLN A 116 -12.73 -9.20 -26.77
C GLN A 116 -13.99 -8.67 -26.08
N ARG A 117 -14.44 -9.35 -25.04
CA ARG A 117 -15.73 -9.08 -24.39
C ARG A 117 -15.59 -8.14 -23.20
N TYR A 118 -15.13 -6.91 -23.43
CA TYR A 118 -15.03 -5.89 -22.37
C TYR A 118 -15.57 -4.54 -22.82
N MET A 119 -15.94 -3.73 -21.82
CA MET A 119 -16.34 -2.33 -21.98
C MET A 119 -15.74 -1.51 -20.82
N ILE A 120 -15.14 -0.36 -21.14
CA ILE A 120 -14.61 0.61 -20.16
C ILE A 120 -15.70 1.66 -19.92
N PHE A 121 -16.18 1.75 -18.69
CA PHE A 121 -17.10 2.79 -18.25
C PHE A 121 -16.36 3.84 -17.45
N VAL A 122 -16.33 5.07 -17.96
CA VAL A 122 -15.62 6.19 -17.33
C VAL A 122 -16.64 7.09 -16.64
N GLY A 123 -16.53 7.18 -15.31
CA GLY A 123 -17.33 8.10 -14.51
C GLY A 123 -16.79 9.52 -14.62
N VAL A 124 -17.61 10.45 -15.15
CA VAL A 124 -17.23 11.85 -15.33
C VAL A 124 -18.28 12.78 -14.73
N TYR A 125 -17.90 14.00 -14.41
CA TYR A 125 -18.74 14.99 -13.73
C TYR A 125 -19.23 16.09 -14.66
N PRO A 126 -20.46 16.59 -14.49
CA PRO A 126 -21.03 17.63 -15.35
C PRO A 126 -20.30 18.97 -15.29
N ASN A 127 -19.55 19.22 -14.21
CA ASN A 127 -18.73 20.41 -14.03
C ASN A 127 -17.23 20.19 -14.27
N ASP A 128 -16.86 19.13 -15.02
CA ASP A 128 -15.50 18.84 -15.48
C ASP A 128 -15.52 18.61 -17.01
N PRO A 129 -15.74 19.69 -17.79
CA PRO A 129 -15.87 19.61 -19.23
C PRO A 129 -14.59 19.15 -19.94
N ASP A 130 -13.41 19.45 -19.38
CA ASP A 130 -12.13 19.08 -19.98
C ASP A 130 -11.91 17.57 -19.96
N THR A 131 -12.16 16.91 -18.81
CA THR A 131 -12.10 15.45 -18.71
C THR A 131 -13.17 14.80 -19.59
N LEU A 132 -14.40 15.34 -19.60
CA LEU A 132 -15.49 14.83 -20.43
C LEU A 132 -15.12 14.89 -21.92
N ALA A 133 -14.62 16.02 -22.42
CA ALA A 133 -14.24 16.17 -23.82
C ALA A 133 -13.16 15.16 -24.25
N VAL A 134 -12.16 14.90 -23.40
CA VAL A 134 -11.13 13.88 -23.66
C VAL A 134 -11.73 12.48 -23.74
N VAL A 135 -12.61 12.13 -22.80
CA VAL A 135 -13.25 10.81 -22.79
C VAL A 135 -14.20 10.61 -23.99
N GLU A 136 -14.99 11.62 -24.35
CA GLU A 136 -15.85 11.59 -25.54
C GLU A 136 -15.03 11.46 -26.83
N GLY A 137 -13.87 12.12 -26.92
CA GLY A 137 -12.95 11.97 -28.05
C GLY A 137 -12.49 10.51 -28.19
N VAL A 138 -12.03 9.88 -27.10
CA VAL A 138 -11.61 8.47 -27.14
C VAL A 138 -12.80 7.53 -27.37
N MET A 139 -13.98 7.84 -26.84
CA MET A 139 -15.20 7.06 -27.09
C MET A 139 -15.59 7.10 -28.60
N ALA A 140 -15.40 8.23 -29.25
CA ALA A 140 -15.63 8.33 -30.71
C ALA A 140 -14.60 7.52 -31.52
N GLU A 141 -13.34 7.45 -31.06
CA GLU A 141 -12.30 6.60 -31.65
C GLU A 141 -12.58 5.10 -31.44
N HIS A 142 -13.15 4.72 -30.29
CA HIS A 142 -13.33 3.34 -29.83
C HIS A 142 -14.75 3.07 -29.28
N PRO A 143 -15.79 3.21 -30.13
CA PRO A 143 -17.18 3.12 -29.68
C PRO A 143 -17.59 1.73 -29.15
N ASP A 144 -16.83 0.69 -29.47
CA ASP A 144 -17.11 -0.67 -29.01
C ASP A 144 -16.49 -0.99 -27.63
N HIS A 145 -15.63 -0.07 -27.12
CA HIS A 145 -14.86 -0.32 -25.90
C HIS A 145 -14.99 0.76 -24.83
N VAL A 146 -15.47 1.96 -25.14
CA VAL A 146 -15.52 3.07 -24.16
C VAL A 146 -16.94 3.63 -24.07
N ARG A 147 -17.40 3.92 -22.86
CA ARG A 147 -18.67 4.56 -22.54
C ARG A 147 -18.52 5.58 -21.42
N VAL A 148 -19.19 6.69 -21.56
CA VAL A 148 -19.32 7.71 -20.52
C VAL A 148 -20.39 7.28 -19.52
N ALA A 149 -20.11 7.46 -18.23
CA ALA A 149 -21.05 7.35 -17.12
C ALA A 149 -21.10 8.70 -16.40
N MET A 150 -22.14 9.49 -16.68
CA MET A 150 -22.29 10.81 -16.06
C MET A 150 -22.68 10.68 -14.59
N VAL A 151 -21.93 11.32 -13.71
CA VAL A 151 -22.27 11.47 -12.28
C VAL A 151 -23.40 12.49 -12.16
N GLY A 152 -24.44 12.16 -11.40
CA GLY A 152 -25.63 13.02 -11.33
C GLY A 152 -25.40 14.36 -10.61
N ASN A 153 -24.46 14.42 -9.68
CA ASN A 153 -24.13 15.61 -8.90
C ASN A 153 -22.83 16.25 -9.42
N PRO A 154 -22.73 17.59 -9.39
CA PRO A 154 -21.47 18.28 -9.64
C PRO A 154 -20.38 17.84 -8.67
N GLY A 155 -19.14 17.69 -9.17
CA GLY A 155 -17.97 17.41 -8.33
C GLY A 155 -17.45 18.66 -7.60
N PRO A 156 -16.55 18.45 -6.62
CA PRO A 156 -16.05 17.14 -6.18
C PRO A 156 -17.04 16.38 -5.28
N THR A 157 -17.25 15.10 -5.53
CA THR A 157 -17.90 14.19 -4.59
C THR A 157 -16.88 13.16 -4.07
N THR A 158 -17.27 11.90 -3.83
CA THR A 158 -16.33 10.84 -3.46
C THR A 158 -16.06 9.89 -4.63
N LYS A 159 -14.97 9.13 -4.57
CA LYS A 159 -14.69 8.06 -5.52
C LYS A 159 -15.83 7.03 -5.54
N SER A 160 -16.41 6.73 -4.36
CA SER A 160 -17.57 5.85 -4.21
C SER A 160 -18.80 6.34 -4.97
N ASP A 161 -19.12 7.64 -4.89
CA ASP A 161 -20.25 8.23 -5.62
C ASP A 161 -20.08 8.07 -7.13
N CYS A 162 -18.86 8.32 -7.61
CA CYS A 162 -18.52 8.14 -9.01
C CYS A 162 -18.66 6.65 -9.44
N LEU A 163 -18.10 5.72 -8.66
CA LEU A 163 -18.20 4.29 -8.94
C LEU A 163 -19.66 3.79 -8.89
N ASN A 164 -20.47 4.30 -7.96
CA ASN A 164 -21.89 3.99 -7.92
C ASN A 164 -22.67 4.54 -9.13
N ALA A 165 -22.26 5.70 -9.67
CA ALA A 165 -22.82 6.21 -10.93
C ALA A 165 -22.42 5.32 -12.12
N VAL A 166 -21.15 4.87 -12.15
CA VAL A 166 -20.68 3.90 -13.15
C VAL A 166 -21.49 2.59 -13.07
N MET A 167 -21.75 2.07 -11.87
CA MET A 167 -22.58 0.87 -11.68
C MET A 167 -23.99 1.06 -12.25
N ARG A 168 -24.63 2.21 -12.00
CA ARG A 168 -25.96 2.52 -12.59
C ARG A 168 -25.91 2.55 -14.11
N ARG A 169 -24.86 3.12 -14.69
CA ARG A 169 -24.67 3.15 -16.16
C ARG A 169 -24.46 1.76 -16.75
N ILE A 170 -23.69 0.90 -16.06
CA ILE A 170 -23.52 -0.50 -16.46
C ILE A 170 -24.87 -1.21 -16.49
N ARG A 171 -25.68 -1.09 -15.44
CA ARG A 171 -27.05 -1.69 -15.41
C ARG A 171 -27.94 -1.14 -16.53
N GLY A 172 -27.85 0.15 -16.84
CA GLY A 172 -28.51 0.74 -18.01
C GLY A 172 -28.05 0.12 -19.33
N TRP A 173 -26.75 -0.06 -19.50
CA TRP A 173 -26.16 -0.69 -20.69
C TRP A 173 -26.57 -2.17 -20.84
N GLU A 174 -26.66 -2.93 -19.75
CA GLU A 174 -27.17 -4.29 -19.74
C GLU A 174 -28.62 -4.33 -20.27
N ASN A 175 -29.47 -3.42 -19.79
CA ASN A 175 -30.86 -3.32 -20.25
C ASN A 175 -30.99 -2.90 -21.73
N GLU A 176 -30.13 -1.99 -22.21
CA GLU A 176 -30.08 -1.52 -23.59
C GLU A 176 -29.61 -2.61 -24.58
N THR A 177 -28.66 -3.44 -24.15
CA THR A 177 -28.00 -4.42 -25.05
C THR A 177 -28.48 -5.85 -24.88
N GLY A 178 -29.16 -6.17 -23.77
CA GLY A 178 -29.48 -7.54 -23.38
C GLY A 178 -28.28 -8.40 -23.02
N ARG A 179 -27.12 -7.77 -22.72
CA ARG A 179 -25.87 -8.46 -22.34
C ARG A 179 -25.64 -8.30 -20.85
N ASP A 180 -25.47 -9.41 -20.16
CA ASP A 180 -25.09 -9.39 -18.74
C ASP A 180 -23.58 -9.17 -18.57
N VAL A 181 -23.21 -8.38 -17.57
CA VAL A 181 -21.82 -8.22 -17.12
C VAL A 181 -21.55 -9.23 -16.01
N GLU A 182 -20.59 -10.11 -16.22
CA GLU A 182 -20.20 -11.14 -15.25
C GLU A 182 -19.04 -10.72 -14.34
N ILE A 183 -18.22 -9.77 -14.81
CA ILE A 183 -16.99 -9.35 -14.10
C ILE A 183 -16.89 -7.83 -14.11
N TYR A 184 -16.64 -7.25 -12.93
CA TYR A 184 -16.42 -5.82 -12.72
C TYR A 184 -14.99 -5.59 -12.26
N VAL A 185 -14.24 -4.75 -12.97
CA VAL A 185 -12.81 -4.50 -12.70
C VAL A 185 -12.58 -3.02 -12.38
N LEU A 186 -11.89 -2.73 -11.28
CA LEU A 186 -11.52 -1.37 -10.90
C LEU A 186 -10.18 -0.97 -11.52
N HIS A 187 -10.13 0.23 -12.09
CA HIS A 187 -8.91 0.91 -12.52
C HIS A 187 -9.00 2.40 -12.24
N ASP A 188 -7.85 3.04 -12.00
CA ASP A 188 -7.74 4.50 -11.89
C ASP A 188 -7.40 5.13 -13.25
N ALA A 189 -7.55 6.45 -13.36
CA ALA A 189 -7.42 7.18 -14.62
C ALA A 189 -5.98 7.23 -15.19
N GLU A 190 -4.98 6.82 -14.40
CA GLU A 190 -3.56 6.80 -14.77
C GLU A 190 -2.97 5.40 -14.94
N ASP A 191 -3.79 4.34 -14.83
CA ASP A 191 -3.32 2.96 -14.83
C ASP A 191 -2.84 2.48 -16.21
N TYR A 192 -1.80 1.67 -16.21
CA TYR A 192 -1.40 0.84 -17.35
C TYR A 192 -1.93 -0.57 -17.15
N VAL A 193 -2.99 -0.91 -17.87
CA VAL A 193 -3.68 -2.19 -17.76
C VAL A 193 -2.85 -3.29 -18.43
N PRO A 194 -2.53 -4.40 -17.72
CA PRO A 194 -1.71 -5.46 -18.31
C PRO A 194 -2.46 -6.24 -19.39
N ARG A 195 -1.74 -6.62 -20.45
CA ARG A 195 -2.28 -7.29 -21.65
C ARG A 195 -3.17 -8.48 -21.33
N TYR A 196 -2.72 -9.37 -20.48
CA TYR A 196 -3.43 -10.62 -20.15
C TYR A 196 -4.16 -10.54 -18.79
N GLY A 197 -4.28 -9.37 -18.20
CA GLY A 197 -4.93 -9.18 -16.90
C GLY A 197 -6.37 -9.70 -16.88
N LEU A 198 -7.19 -9.33 -17.88
CA LEU A 198 -8.56 -9.77 -17.98
C LEU A 198 -8.68 -11.29 -18.24
N LYS A 199 -7.79 -11.88 -19.03
CA LYS A 199 -7.77 -13.35 -19.22
C LYS A 199 -7.47 -14.08 -17.92
N CYS A 200 -6.54 -13.57 -17.11
CA CYS A 200 -6.21 -14.15 -15.80
C CYS A 200 -7.37 -14.03 -14.81
N ILE A 201 -8.04 -12.89 -14.80
CA ILE A 201 -9.24 -12.65 -14.00
C ILE A 201 -10.37 -13.59 -14.44
N ASN A 202 -10.65 -13.64 -15.74
CA ASN A 202 -11.64 -14.53 -16.33
C ASN A 202 -11.40 -16.01 -15.97
N TYR A 203 -10.12 -16.42 -15.93
CA TYR A 203 -9.75 -17.79 -15.59
C TYR A 203 -10.16 -18.19 -14.16
N LEU A 204 -10.13 -17.25 -13.22
CA LEU A 204 -10.43 -17.49 -11.80
C LEU A 204 -11.89 -17.25 -11.42
N ILE A 205 -12.59 -16.34 -12.08
CA ILE A 205 -14.03 -16.08 -11.87
C ILE A 205 -14.85 -17.07 -12.73
N PRO A 206 -15.94 -17.68 -12.22
CA PRO A 206 -16.64 -17.37 -10.97
C PRO A 206 -16.19 -18.18 -9.74
N GLN A 207 -15.20 -19.07 -9.83
CA GLN A 207 -14.75 -19.88 -8.68
C GLN A 207 -14.23 -18.99 -7.54
N LYS A 208 -13.76 -17.80 -7.89
CA LYS A 208 -13.40 -16.73 -6.95
C LYS A 208 -14.37 -15.57 -7.13
N ALA A 209 -14.83 -15.04 -6.01
CA ALA A 209 -15.71 -13.88 -5.98
C ALA A 209 -14.93 -12.58 -6.20
N ILE A 210 -13.69 -12.54 -5.74
CA ILE A 210 -12.77 -11.41 -5.87
C ILE A 210 -11.42 -11.91 -6.40
N VAL A 211 -10.84 -11.20 -7.35
CA VAL A 211 -9.49 -11.45 -7.87
C VAL A 211 -8.70 -10.15 -7.87
N GLN A 212 -7.59 -10.12 -7.14
CA GLN A 212 -6.63 -9.03 -7.18
C GLN A 212 -5.42 -9.44 -8.02
N ILE A 213 -5.10 -8.68 -9.07
CA ILE A 213 -3.81 -8.82 -9.76
C ILE A 213 -2.76 -7.90 -9.12
N PRO A 214 -1.46 -8.22 -9.22
CA PRO A 214 -0.41 -7.38 -8.62
C PRO A 214 -0.42 -5.94 -9.14
N VAL A 215 -0.02 -5.02 -8.27
CA VAL A 215 0.15 -3.60 -8.58
C VAL A 215 1.59 -3.19 -8.27
N PHE A 216 2.24 -2.51 -9.21
CA PHE A 216 3.59 -2.00 -9.02
C PHE A 216 3.72 -0.60 -9.59
N PRO A 217 4.28 0.36 -8.86
CA PRO A 217 4.66 1.66 -9.40
C PRO A 217 5.49 1.53 -10.68
N LEU A 218 5.40 2.48 -11.59
CA LEU A 218 6.36 2.58 -12.68
C LEU A 218 7.77 2.78 -12.11
N ALA A 219 8.78 2.34 -12.86
CA ALA A 219 10.16 2.51 -12.43
C ALA A 219 10.53 3.99 -12.38
N ALA A 220 10.99 4.45 -11.24
CA ALA A 220 11.48 5.80 -11.04
C ALA A 220 13.02 5.85 -11.14
N PRO A 221 13.62 7.01 -11.43
CA PRO A 221 15.06 7.20 -11.38
C PRO A 221 15.63 6.77 -10.01
N TRP A 222 16.85 6.23 -10.01
CA TRP A 222 17.46 5.67 -8.80
C TRP A 222 17.60 6.69 -7.66
N TRP A 223 17.74 7.97 -7.98
CA TRP A 223 17.83 9.08 -7.00
C TRP A 223 16.48 9.53 -6.46
N SER A 224 15.36 9.11 -7.04
CA SER A 224 14.02 9.47 -6.55
C SER A 224 13.74 8.75 -5.23
N MET A 225 13.69 9.52 -4.14
CA MET A 225 13.45 8.98 -2.80
C MET A 225 11.96 8.67 -2.60
N THR A 226 11.07 9.56 -3.03
CA THR A 226 9.64 9.44 -2.77
C THR A 226 8.98 8.38 -3.64
N GLU A 227 9.13 8.44 -4.99
CA GLU A 227 8.61 7.39 -5.88
C GLU A 227 9.26 6.03 -5.58
N GLY A 228 10.60 6.04 -5.37
CA GLY A 228 11.33 4.82 -5.04
C GLY A 228 10.88 4.16 -3.74
N HIS A 229 10.46 4.94 -2.75
CA HIS A 229 9.86 4.42 -1.54
C HIS A 229 8.55 3.64 -1.82
N TYR A 230 7.66 4.15 -2.71
CA TYR A 230 6.49 3.39 -3.16
C TYR A 230 6.88 2.11 -3.89
N MET A 231 7.90 2.16 -4.77
CA MET A 231 8.42 0.97 -5.44
C MET A 231 8.80 -0.13 -4.43
N ASP A 232 9.50 0.23 -3.36
CA ASP A 232 9.98 -0.70 -2.34
C ASP A 232 8.83 -1.28 -1.50
N GLU A 233 7.87 -0.45 -1.09
CA GLU A 233 6.71 -0.90 -0.31
C GLU A 233 5.80 -1.81 -1.13
N PHE A 234 5.45 -1.41 -2.36
CA PHE A 234 4.59 -2.21 -3.22
C PHE A 234 5.27 -3.52 -3.67
N ALA A 235 6.59 -3.50 -3.91
CA ALA A 235 7.33 -4.72 -4.19
C ALA A 235 7.23 -5.71 -3.02
N GLN A 236 7.46 -5.28 -1.79
CA GLN A 236 7.33 -6.16 -0.62
C GLN A 236 5.89 -6.63 -0.44
N LEU A 237 4.91 -5.73 -0.54
CA LEU A 237 3.49 -6.03 -0.38
C LEU A 237 3.02 -7.07 -1.40
N HIS A 238 3.28 -6.86 -2.70
CA HIS A 238 2.74 -7.71 -3.78
C HIS A 238 3.59 -8.95 -4.07
N VAL A 239 4.91 -8.94 -3.79
CA VAL A 239 5.74 -10.15 -3.92
C VAL A 239 5.58 -11.08 -2.73
N LYS A 240 5.42 -10.55 -1.50
CA LYS A 240 5.43 -11.33 -0.26
C LYS A 240 4.11 -11.28 0.52
N ASP A 241 3.72 -10.09 0.97
CA ASP A 241 2.75 -9.98 2.07
C ASP A 241 1.33 -10.37 1.67
N LEU A 242 0.84 -9.97 0.48
CA LEU A 242 -0.50 -10.36 0.01
C LEU A 242 -0.63 -11.87 -0.25
N ARG A 243 0.45 -12.53 -0.67
CA ARG A 243 0.47 -14.01 -0.85
C ARG A 243 0.30 -14.74 0.47
N VAL A 244 0.99 -14.26 1.51
CA VAL A 244 0.86 -14.82 2.87
C VAL A 244 -0.53 -14.51 3.42
N ARG A 245 -1.03 -13.29 3.21
CA ARG A 245 -2.36 -12.87 3.62
C ARG A 245 -3.44 -13.78 3.02
N GLU A 246 -3.43 -13.98 1.70
CA GLU A 246 -4.35 -14.90 1.03
C GLU A 246 -4.30 -16.31 1.65
N TRP A 247 -3.10 -16.84 1.83
CA TRP A 247 -2.92 -18.19 2.36
C TRP A 247 -3.42 -18.34 3.79
N LEU A 248 -3.20 -17.35 4.65
CA LEU A 248 -3.60 -17.40 6.05
C LEU A 248 -5.09 -17.11 6.26
N THR A 249 -5.68 -16.22 5.46
CA THR A 249 -7.05 -15.71 5.72
C THR A 249 -8.08 -16.14 4.69
N GLY A 250 -7.65 -16.73 3.57
CA GLY A 250 -8.52 -17.06 2.44
C GLY A 250 -8.89 -15.85 1.57
N GLY A 251 -8.28 -14.67 1.80
CA GLY A 251 -8.58 -13.49 1.02
C GLY A 251 -7.54 -12.39 1.07
N VAL A 252 -7.69 -11.43 0.17
CA VAL A 252 -6.86 -10.23 0.05
C VAL A 252 -7.73 -8.98 -0.03
N PRO A 253 -7.27 -7.83 0.49
CA PRO A 253 -7.94 -6.57 0.26
C PRO A 253 -7.78 -6.16 -1.21
N SER A 254 -8.73 -5.40 -1.70
CA SER A 254 -8.59 -4.65 -2.93
C SER A 254 -7.51 -3.57 -2.77
N ALA A 255 -6.74 -3.37 -3.84
CA ALA A 255 -5.79 -2.27 -3.96
C ALA A 255 -6.38 -1.05 -4.70
N GLY A 256 -7.70 -1.06 -4.98
CA GLY A 256 -8.39 -0.01 -5.73
C GLY A 256 -8.19 -0.09 -7.24
N VAL A 257 -7.18 -0.84 -7.70
CA VAL A 257 -6.84 -1.02 -9.11
C VAL A 257 -6.48 -2.48 -9.40
N GLY A 258 -6.84 -2.97 -10.58
CA GLY A 258 -6.61 -4.36 -10.94
C GLY A 258 -7.35 -5.36 -10.04
N THR A 259 -8.40 -4.91 -9.37
CA THR A 259 -9.30 -5.75 -8.58
C THR A 259 -10.54 -6.06 -9.40
N ALA A 260 -10.85 -7.32 -9.49
CA ALA A 260 -12.05 -7.79 -10.14
C ALA A 260 -13.03 -8.40 -9.13
N PHE A 261 -14.30 -8.12 -9.33
CA PHE A 261 -15.42 -8.69 -8.59
C PHE A 261 -16.32 -9.48 -9.55
N SER A 262 -16.76 -10.66 -9.13
CA SER A 262 -17.81 -11.38 -9.86
C SER A 262 -19.14 -10.66 -9.71
N ARG A 263 -20.11 -10.90 -10.63
CA ARG A 263 -21.48 -10.40 -10.50
C ARG A 263 -22.08 -10.74 -9.14
N GLY A 264 -21.94 -12.01 -8.72
CA GLY A 264 -22.47 -12.43 -7.41
C GLY A 264 -21.84 -11.70 -6.22
N ALA A 265 -20.56 -11.31 -6.31
CA ALA A 265 -19.93 -10.47 -5.28
C ALA A 265 -20.52 -9.07 -5.25
N MET A 266 -20.75 -8.46 -6.42
CA MET A 266 -21.34 -7.13 -6.51
C MET A 266 -22.81 -7.12 -6.06
N ASP A 267 -23.56 -8.16 -6.39
CA ASP A 267 -24.94 -8.32 -5.92
C ASP A 267 -25.00 -8.54 -4.39
N LEU A 268 -24.05 -9.30 -3.83
CA LEU A 268 -23.93 -9.49 -2.38
C LEU A 268 -23.53 -8.20 -1.63
N ALA A 269 -22.75 -7.35 -2.27
CA ALA A 269 -22.30 -6.06 -1.71
C ALA A 269 -23.33 -4.93 -1.92
N TRP A 270 -24.36 -5.14 -2.73
CA TRP A 270 -25.38 -4.14 -2.99
C TRP A 270 -26.23 -3.91 -1.74
N HIS A 271 -26.23 -2.69 -1.20
CA HIS A 271 -26.97 -2.35 0.02
C HIS A 271 -28.41 -1.94 -0.30
N ASP A 272 -28.56 -0.85 -1.06
CA ASP A 272 -29.85 -0.34 -1.54
C ASP A 272 -29.67 0.57 -2.77
N ALA A 273 -30.77 1.11 -3.29
CA ALA A 273 -30.73 1.97 -4.48
C ALA A 273 -30.06 3.34 -4.21
N VAL A 274 -29.96 3.77 -2.96
CA VAL A 274 -29.38 5.06 -2.56
C VAL A 274 -27.88 4.93 -2.28
N GLU A 275 -27.51 3.98 -1.43
CA GLU A 275 -26.10 3.76 -1.06
C GLU A 275 -25.29 3.07 -2.16
N GLY A 276 -25.93 2.17 -2.94
CA GLY A 276 -25.26 1.40 -3.99
C GLY A 276 -24.32 0.33 -3.41
N VAL A 277 -23.22 0.07 -4.11
CA VAL A 277 -22.22 -0.93 -3.73
C VAL A 277 -21.12 -0.34 -2.87
N PHE A 278 -20.67 0.86 -3.22
CA PHE A 278 -19.54 1.54 -2.58
C PHE A 278 -20.05 2.59 -1.60
N ARG A 279 -19.63 2.50 -0.35
CA ARG A 279 -20.06 3.42 0.71
C ARG A 279 -19.38 4.78 0.59
N ALA A 280 -20.18 5.83 0.37
CA ALA A 280 -19.69 7.17 0.05
C ALA A 280 -18.92 7.86 1.19
N HIS A 281 -19.08 7.45 2.43
CA HIS A 281 -18.43 8.06 3.59
C HIS A 281 -17.03 7.49 3.89
N LEU A 282 -16.56 6.49 3.15
CA LEU A 282 -15.26 5.86 3.33
C LEU A 282 -14.24 6.38 2.32
N LEU A 283 -13.00 6.56 2.77
CA LEU A 283 -11.88 7.04 1.94
C LEU A 283 -11.14 5.93 1.20
N THR A 284 -11.37 4.67 1.58
CA THR A 284 -10.84 3.46 0.95
C THR A 284 -11.97 2.45 0.81
N GLU A 285 -12.91 2.81 -0.06
CA GLU A 285 -14.10 2.01 -0.39
C GLU A 285 -13.74 0.62 -0.94
N ASP A 286 -12.62 0.54 -1.63
CA ASP A 286 -12.04 -0.65 -2.22
C ASP A 286 -11.56 -1.66 -1.17
N TYR A 287 -10.81 -1.18 -0.17
CA TYR A 287 -10.41 -2.00 0.96
C TYR A 287 -11.62 -2.50 1.74
N GLU A 288 -12.57 -1.62 2.03
CA GLU A 288 -13.74 -1.93 2.86
C GLU A 288 -14.63 -2.98 2.20
N ILE A 289 -15.03 -2.79 0.92
CA ILE A 289 -15.89 -3.74 0.20
C ILE A 289 -15.27 -5.13 0.13
N SER A 290 -13.95 -5.21 -0.16
CA SER A 290 -13.26 -6.50 -0.25
C SER A 290 -13.20 -7.21 1.09
N MET A 291 -12.98 -6.49 2.19
CA MET A 291 -12.94 -7.04 3.54
C MET A 291 -14.34 -7.42 4.06
N GLN A 292 -15.37 -6.67 3.69
CA GLN A 292 -16.77 -7.06 3.96
C GLN A 292 -17.16 -8.34 3.24
N LEU A 293 -16.87 -8.44 1.95
CA LEU A 293 -17.13 -9.65 1.16
C LEU A 293 -16.39 -10.86 1.74
N LEU A 294 -15.13 -10.69 2.16
CA LEU A 294 -14.38 -11.74 2.86
C LEU A 294 -15.05 -12.14 4.18
N ARG A 295 -15.56 -11.18 4.95
CA ARG A 295 -16.32 -11.43 6.19
C ARG A 295 -17.61 -12.22 5.91
N LEU A 296 -18.25 -12.00 4.76
CA LEU A 296 -19.44 -12.74 4.30
C LEU A 296 -19.08 -14.11 3.70
N GLY A 297 -17.80 -14.50 3.67
CA GLY A 297 -17.33 -15.79 3.17
C GLY A 297 -17.09 -15.85 1.67
N ALA A 298 -17.09 -14.72 0.98
CA ALA A 298 -16.81 -14.67 -0.46
C ALA A 298 -15.34 -15.06 -0.74
N PRO A 299 -15.06 -16.09 -1.56
CA PRO A 299 -13.69 -16.55 -1.81
C PRO A 299 -12.93 -15.53 -2.65
N SER A 300 -11.75 -15.15 -2.19
CA SER A 300 -10.90 -14.21 -2.93
C SER A 300 -9.58 -14.86 -3.34
N ALA A 301 -8.91 -14.29 -4.34
CA ALA A 301 -7.61 -14.74 -4.80
C ALA A 301 -6.68 -13.58 -5.11
N PHE A 302 -5.40 -13.75 -4.78
CA PHE A 302 -4.32 -12.91 -5.27
C PHE A 302 -3.61 -13.62 -6.44
N PHE A 303 -3.70 -13.04 -7.63
CA PHE A 303 -3.07 -13.67 -8.80
C PHE A 303 -1.54 -13.54 -8.72
N THR A 304 -0.85 -14.67 -8.66
CA THR A 304 0.62 -14.70 -8.49
C THR A 304 1.32 -15.53 -9.56
N GLY A 305 0.61 -15.86 -10.63
CA GLY A 305 1.12 -16.70 -11.71
C GLY A 305 1.89 -15.91 -12.77
N ASN A 306 2.89 -16.56 -13.37
CA ASN A 306 3.45 -16.13 -14.64
C ASN A 306 2.76 -16.88 -15.75
N VAL A 307 2.32 -16.19 -16.79
CA VAL A 307 1.68 -16.80 -17.97
C VAL A 307 2.76 -17.20 -18.96
N ILE A 308 2.99 -18.50 -19.11
CA ILE A 308 3.98 -19.02 -20.08
C ILE A 308 3.42 -18.85 -21.50
N GLY A 309 4.29 -18.42 -22.43
CA GLY A 309 3.90 -18.15 -23.82
C GLY A 309 3.22 -16.80 -24.03
N SER A 310 3.10 -15.97 -22.97
CA SER A 310 2.61 -14.61 -23.11
C SER A 310 3.60 -13.73 -23.88
N ARG A 311 3.08 -12.80 -24.68
CA ARG A 311 3.90 -11.71 -25.23
C ARG A 311 4.37 -10.80 -24.10
N PRO A 312 5.60 -10.28 -24.15
CA PRO A 312 6.08 -9.36 -23.13
C PRO A 312 5.24 -8.07 -23.11
N GLU A 313 5.07 -7.52 -21.93
CA GLU A 313 4.52 -6.17 -21.76
C GLU A 313 5.46 -5.13 -22.39
N PRO A 314 4.98 -3.93 -22.74
CA PRO A 314 5.83 -2.79 -23.11
C PRO A 314 6.94 -2.58 -22.10
N GLU A 315 8.10 -2.10 -22.53
CA GLU A 315 9.31 -2.05 -21.69
C GLU A 315 9.09 -1.34 -20.36
N MET A 316 8.41 -0.20 -20.38
CA MET A 316 8.07 0.57 -19.17
C MET A 316 7.21 -0.21 -18.17
N CYS A 317 6.44 -1.18 -18.62
CA CYS A 317 5.57 -2.02 -17.78
C CYS A 317 6.22 -3.33 -17.32
N ARG A 318 7.42 -3.67 -17.80
CA ARG A 318 8.10 -4.92 -17.45
C ARG A 318 8.60 -4.91 -16.02
N LEU A 319 8.50 -6.08 -15.39
CA LEU A 319 9.14 -6.36 -14.10
C LEU A 319 10.46 -7.09 -14.34
N TYR A 320 11.51 -6.75 -13.59
CA TYR A 320 12.88 -7.19 -13.83
C TYR A 320 13.05 -8.72 -13.85
N ALA A 321 12.64 -9.39 -12.78
CA ALA A 321 12.80 -10.85 -12.63
C ALA A 321 11.47 -11.61 -12.50
N LEU A 322 10.36 -10.98 -12.95
CA LEU A 322 9.01 -11.55 -12.92
C LEU A 322 8.36 -11.52 -14.31
N PRO A 323 9.02 -12.08 -15.34
CA PRO A 323 8.50 -12.04 -16.70
C PRO A 323 7.18 -12.81 -16.82
N GLY A 324 6.24 -12.28 -17.59
CA GLY A 324 4.93 -12.88 -17.82
C GLY A 324 3.97 -12.80 -16.64
N MET A 325 4.31 -12.06 -15.57
CA MET A 325 3.36 -11.74 -14.50
C MET A 325 2.52 -10.54 -14.93
N PRO A 326 1.20 -10.70 -15.11
CA PRO A 326 0.33 -9.56 -15.34
C PRO A 326 0.27 -8.70 -14.08
N ALA A 327 0.58 -7.43 -14.24
CA ALA A 327 0.58 -6.46 -13.15
C ALA A 327 0.10 -5.10 -13.65
N VAL A 328 -0.77 -4.45 -12.88
CA VAL A 328 -1.10 -3.04 -13.11
C VAL A 328 0.13 -2.20 -12.80
N ARG A 329 0.41 -1.23 -13.65
CA ARG A 329 1.45 -0.24 -13.43
C ARG A 329 0.80 1.13 -13.34
N GLY A 330 1.27 1.95 -12.42
CA GLY A 330 0.73 3.30 -12.21
C GLY A 330 1.81 4.29 -11.83
N GLU A 331 1.50 5.55 -12.01
CA GLU A 331 2.34 6.65 -11.54
C GLU A 331 2.05 6.91 -10.06
N PHE A 332 3.09 7.21 -9.28
CA PHE A 332 2.96 7.54 -7.86
C PHE A 332 3.59 8.90 -7.57
N PRO A 333 3.18 9.58 -6.50
CA PRO A 333 3.69 10.90 -6.16
C PRO A 333 5.22 10.94 -6.10
N HIS A 334 5.83 11.88 -6.80
CA HIS A 334 7.27 12.13 -6.77
C HIS A 334 7.67 13.13 -5.68
N ASP A 335 6.73 14.00 -5.25
CA ASP A 335 6.96 15.02 -4.25
C ASP A 335 6.47 14.59 -2.87
N PHE A 336 7.10 15.16 -1.83
CA PHE A 336 6.82 14.82 -0.44
C PHE A 336 5.36 15.07 -0.02
N TRP A 337 4.81 16.26 -0.28
CA TRP A 337 3.47 16.61 0.20
C TRP A 337 2.33 15.85 -0.51
N PRO A 338 2.36 15.64 -1.82
CA PRO A 338 1.44 14.73 -2.48
C PRO A 338 1.48 13.31 -1.90
N ALA A 339 2.69 12.78 -1.64
CA ALA A 339 2.85 11.48 -1.00
C ALA A 339 2.26 11.44 0.42
N VAL A 340 2.51 12.48 1.22
CA VAL A 340 1.90 12.59 2.56
C VAL A 340 0.39 12.63 2.47
N ARG A 341 -0.22 13.40 1.54
CA ARG A 341 -1.68 13.46 1.36
C ARG A 341 -2.26 12.09 0.99
N GLN A 342 -1.66 11.41 0.03
CA GLN A 342 -2.11 10.09 -0.39
C GLN A 342 -2.02 9.06 0.74
N LYS A 343 -0.88 8.99 1.45
CA LYS A 343 -0.71 8.09 2.59
C LYS A 343 -1.59 8.44 3.79
N THR A 344 -1.87 9.73 4.02
CA THR A 344 -2.85 10.18 5.02
C THR A 344 -4.22 9.56 4.73
N ARG A 345 -4.66 9.60 3.46
CA ARG A 345 -5.93 9.02 3.04
C ARG A 345 -5.97 7.50 3.29
N TRP A 346 -4.88 6.78 2.95
CA TRP A 346 -4.79 5.34 3.18
C TRP A 346 -4.81 4.98 4.68
N ILE A 347 -4.07 5.73 5.51
CA ILE A 347 -4.09 5.50 6.96
C ILE A 347 -5.48 5.82 7.55
N LEU A 348 -6.10 6.91 7.12
CA LEU A 348 -7.46 7.24 7.53
C LEU A 348 -8.46 6.14 7.16
N GLY A 349 -8.47 5.71 5.89
CA GLY A 349 -9.42 4.75 5.37
C GLY A 349 -9.19 3.35 5.92
N ILE A 350 -7.98 2.79 5.75
CA ILE A 350 -7.68 1.40 6.12
C ILE A 350 -7.61 1.25 7.64
N THR A 351 -6.88 2.14 8.30
CA THR A 351 -6.50 1.92 9.69
C THR A 351 -7.53 2.46 10.68
N LEU A 352 -8.11 3.64 10.43
CA LEU A 352 -9.03 4.29 11.37
C LEU A 352 -10.49 4.01 10.99
N GLN A 353 -10.95 4.39 9.78
CA GLN A 353 -12.32 4.12 9.35
C GLN A 353 -12.57 2.61 9.18
N GLY A 354 -11.60 1.86 8.62
CA GLY A 354 -11.68 0.41 8.52
C GLY A 354 -11.72 -0.29 9.89
N TRP A 355 -11.14 0.31 10.94
CA TRP A 355 -11.31 -0.21 12.30
C TRP A 355 -12.75 0.01 12.80
N GLU A 356 -13.33 1.18 12.56
CA GLU A 356 -14.71 1.46 12.97
C GLU A 356 -15.73 0.60 12.21
N SER A 357 -15.57 0.46 10.89
CA SER A 357 -16.55 -0.26 10.04
C SER A 357 -16.47 -1.77 10.17
N LEU A 358 -15.27 -2.34 10.23
CA LEU A 358 -15.05 -3.78 10.22
C LEU A 358 -14.89 -4.37 11.63
N GLY A 359 -14.39 -3.62 12.60
CA GLY A 359 -14.07 -4.14 13.94
C GLY A 359 -13.02 -5.26 13.92
N TRP A 360 -13.12 -6.19 14.87
CA TRP A 360 -12.30 -7.40 14.96
C TRP A 360 -13.17 -8.61 14.65
N TYR A 361 -13.00 -9.22 13.48
CA TYR A 361 -13.81 -10.36 13.06
C TYR A 361 -12.97 -11.56 12.65
N GLY A 362 -13.65 -12.71 12.54
CA GLY A 362 -13.15 -13.90 11.89
C GLY A 362 -12.20 -14.74 12.76
N SER A 363 -11.42 -15.58 12.08
CA SER A 363 -10.44 -16.49 12.67
C SER A 363 -9.27 -15.76 13.33
N PHE A 364 -8.42 -16.51 14.05
CA PHE A 364 -7.17 -15.96 14.60
C PHE A 364 -6.32 -15.25 13.53
N TRP A 365 -6.15 -15.85 12.37
CA TRP A 365 -5.36 -15.28 11.28
C TRP A 365 -5.99 -14.02 10.68
N GLN A 366 -7.31 -13.98 10.56
CA GLN A 366 -8.00 -12.77 10.10
C GLN A 366 -7.82 -11.61 11.08
N ARG A 367 -7.96 -11.87 12.39
CA ARG A 367 -7.69 -10.86 13.44
C ARG A 367 -6.23 -10.42 13.47
N TYR A 368 -5.30 -11.36 13.30
CA TYR A 368 -3.88 -11.04 13.20
C TYR A 368 -3.58 -10.12 12.01
N ILE A 369 -4.14 -10.39 10.85
CA ILE A 369 -3.96 -9.51 9.69
C ILE A 369 -4.63 -8.15 9.91
N LEU A 370 -5.82 -8.08 10.51
CA LEU A 370 -6.43 -6.80 10.90
C LEU A 370 -5.56 -6.02 11.89
N PHE A 371 -4.90 -6.70 12.83
CA PHE A 371 -3.90 -6.07 13.69
C PHE A 371 -2.75 -5.48 12.87
N ARG A 372 -2.22 -6.21 11.90
CA ARG A 372 -1.16 -5.70 11.01
C ARG A 372 -1.59 -4.48 10.20
N ASP A 373 -2.83 -4.42 9.74
CA ASP A 373 -3.38 -3.25 9.04
C ASP A 373 -3.46 -2.00 9.96
N ARG A 374 -3.53 -2.18 11.27
CA ARG A 374 -3.63 -1.11 12.30
C ARG A 374 -2.29 -0.77 12.97
N LYS A 375 -1.35 -1.70 12.94
CA LYS A 375 0.00 -1.57 13.52
C LYS A 375 0.73 -0.29 13.07
N PRO A 376 0.60 0.21 11.81
CA PRO A 376 1.26 1.45 11.36
C PRO A 376 0.97 2.68 12.23
N LEU A 377 -0.16 2.78 12.91
CA LEU A 377 -0.45 3.88 13.85
C LEU A 377 0.61 3.98 14.95
N ILE A 378 1.10 2.86 15.44
CA ILE A 378 2.10 2.79 16.51
C ILE A 378 3.51 2.81 15.92
N THR A 379 3.76 1.98 14.92
CA THR A 379 5.13 1.79 14.39
C THR A 379 5.66 3.01 13.65
N ASN A 380 4.82 3.77 12.94
CA ASN A 380 5.24 5.00 12.27
C ASN A 380 5.66 6.08 13.28
N ILE A 381 4.95 6.18 14.41
CA ILE A 381 5.33 7.10 15.51
C ILE A 381 6.60 6.61 16.19
N ALA A 382 6.69 5.30 16.49
CA ALA A 382 7.87 4.72 17.12
C ALA A 382 9.14 4.92 16.26
N ASN A 383 9.05 4.76 14.93
CA ASN A 383 10.16 5.04 14.01
C ASN A 383 10.67 6.50 14.14
N ALA A 384 9.75 7.48 14.18
CA ALA A 384 10.14 8.88 14.34
C ALA A 384 10.81 9.15 15.70
N VAL A 385 10.30 8.51 16.77
CA VAL A 385 10.89 8.62 18.11
C VAL A 385 12.31 8.03 18.12
N VAL A 386 12.53 6.86 17.49
CA VAL A 386 13.88 6.28 17.40
C VAL A 386 14.84 7.18 16.63
N TYR A 387 14.40 7.80 15.54
CA TYR A 387 15.26 8.76 14.82
C TYR A 387 15.58 9.99 15.65
N LEU A 388 14.61 10.49 16.45
CA LEU A 388 14.87 11.57 17.40
C LEU A 388 15.92 11.15 18.46
N PHE A 389 15.81 9.95 19.01
CA PHE A 389 16.79 9.42 19.96
C PHE A 389 18.17 9.26 19.33
N ALA A 390 18.23 8.73 18.10
CA ALA A 390 19.49 8.61 17.36
C ALA A 390 20.13 10.00 17.13
N LEU A 391 19.31 11.01 16.78
CA LEU A 391 19.79 12.39 16.62
C LEU A 391 20.30 12.98 17.94
N ILE A 392 19.56 12.82 19.04
CA ILE A 392 20.00 13.26 20.38
C ILE A 392 21.31 12.60 20.75
N TRP A 393 21.45 11.30 20.50
CA TRP A 393 22.68 10.54 20.77
C TRP A 393 23.87 11.04 19.93
N LEU A 394 23.66 11.30 18.63
CA LEU A 394 24.67 11.86 17.75
C LEU A 394 25.11 13.27 18.18
N ILE A 395 24.17 14.13 18.59
CA ILE A 395 24.44 15.47 19.11
C ILE A 395 25.24 15.35 20.40
N HIS A 396 24.85 14.48 21.33
CA HIS A 396 25.57 14.24 22.58
C HIS A 396 27.04 13.85 22.30
N TRP A 397 27.26 12.85 21.44
CA TRP A 397 28.60 12.43 21.06
C TRP A 397 29.39 13.52 20.36
N GLY A 398 28.78 14.29 19.48
CA GLY A 398 29.40 15.45 18.84
C GLY A 398 29.87 16.49 19.87
N LEU A 399 29.05 16.78 20.88
CA LEU A 399 29.37 17.71 21.97
C LEU A 399 30.50 17.17 22.88
N VAL A 400 30.49 15.87 23.18
CA VAL A 400 31.55 15.20 23.95
C VAL A 400 32.89 15.30 23.22
N LEU A 401 32.91 15.11 21.92
CA LEU A 401 34.13 15.14 21.12
C LEU A 401 34.72 16.55 20.92
N THR A 402 33.89 17.59 21.00
CA THR A 402 34.29 18.94 20.61
C THR A 402 34.33 19.95 21.77
N LEU A 403 33.25 20.05 22.55
CA LEU A 403 33.04 21.15 23.52
C LEU A 403 33.01 20.69 24.98
N PHE A 404 32.54 19.49 25.27
CA PHE A 404 32.27 19.02 26.63
C PHE A 404 32.83 17.61 26.88
N PRO A 405 34.15 17.39 26.85
CA PRO A 405 34.77 16.07 27.08
C PRO A 405 34.40 15.42 28.42
N GLN A 406 34.00 16.23 29.41
CA GLN A 406 33.56 15.78 30.73
C GLN A 406 32.22 15.06 30.71
N TRP A 407 31.44 15.16 29.61
CA TRP A 407 30.15 14.47 29.44
C TRP A 407 30.32 13.02 28.97
N LYS A 408 31.54 12.55 28.68
CA LYS A 408 31.78 11.17 28.23
C LYS A 408 31.23 10.10 29.19
N ASP A 409 31.14 10.43 30.49
CA ASP A 409 30.66 9.52 31.54
C ASP A 409 29.12 9.57 31.71
N ILE A 410 28.44 10.45 30.97
CA ILE A 410 26.98 10.51 30.94
C ILE A 410 26.48 9.57 29.86
N SER A 411 26.03 8.37 30.26
CA SER A 411 25.47 7.41 29.32
C SER A 411 23.96 7.64 29.10
N LEU A 412 23.60 7.97 27.87
CA LEU A 412 22.18 8.02 27.45
C LEU A 412 21.58 6.63 27.22
N TYR A 413 22.41 5.60 27.18
CA TYR A 413 22.05 4.21 27.04
C TYR A 413 22.13 3.50 28.38
N PRO A 414 21.07 2.80 28.85
CA PRO A 414 21.13 2.10 30.13
C PRO A 414 22.07 0.90 30.08
N GLU A 415 22.97 0.80 31.06
CA GLU A 415 23.85 -0.36 31.20
C GLU A 415 23.06 -1.60 31.63
N SER A 416 22.85 -2.51 30.70
CA SER A 416 22.10 -3.75 30.97
C SER A 416 22.44 -4.83 29.95
N VAL A 417 22.94 -5.96 30.43
CA VAL A 417 23.21 -7.15 29.60
C VAL A 417 21.95 -7.65 28.88
N TRP A 418 20.79 -7.52 29.49
CA TRP A 418 19.52 -7.89 28.84
C TRP A 418 19.15 -6.96 27.69
N LEU A 419 19.35 -5.65 27.89
CA LEU A 419 19.11 -4.68 26.82
C LEU A 419 20.05 -4.92 25.64
N ASP A 420 21.34 -5.19 25.91
CA ASP A 420 22.32 -5.50 24.87
C ASP A 420 21.92 -6.73 24.04
N ARG A 421 21.40 -7.77 24.71
CA ARG A 421 20.85 -8.96 24.02
C ARG A 421 19.62 -8.62 23.17
N VAL A 422 18.69 -7.83 23.69
CA VAL A 422 17.51 -7.37 22.94
C VAL A 422 17.93 -6.56 21.73
N MET A 423 18.90 -5.64 21.89
CA MET A 423 19.41 -4.83 20.79
C MET A 423 20.14 -5.66 19.73
N ALA A 424 20.89 -6.67 20.14
CA ALA A 424 21.54 -7.61 19.23
C ALA A 424 20.49 -8.39 18.39
N VAL A 425 19.41 -8.86 19.02
CA VAL A 425 18.30 -9.51 18.30
C VAL A 425 17.61 -8.52 17.37
N ASN A 426 17.34 -7.28 17.81
CA ASN A 426 16.75 -6.24 16.97
C ASN A 426 17.61 -5.93 15.74
N MET A 427 18.93 -5.95 15.87
CA MET A 427 19.85 -5.75 14.73
C MET A 427 19.71 -6.89 13.70
N VAL A 428 19.61 -8.14 14.16
CA VAL A 428 19.37 -9.30 13.27
C VAL A 428 18.02 -9.17 12.56
N LEU A 429 16.96 -8.79 13.29
CA LEU A 429 15.62 -8.60 12.73
C LEU A 429 15.58 -7.45 11.71
N LEU A 430 16.23 -6.33 12.02
CA LEU A 430 16.35 -5.19 11.08
C LEU A 430 17.12 -5.59 9.82
N THR A 431 18.25 -6.27 9.97
CA THR A 431 19.03 -6.76 8.82
C THR A 431 18.19 -7.71 7.95
N SER A 432 17.46 -8.63 8.57
CA SER A 432 16.55 -9.54 7.86
C SER A 432 15.45 -8.77 7.10
N PHE A 433 14.86 -7.75 7.72
CA PHE A 433 13.86 -6.90 7.08
C PHE A 433 14.44 -6.16 5.86
N ILE A 434 15.63 -5.57 5.98
CA ILE A 434 16.33 -4.87 4.89
C ILE A 434 16.60 -5.84 3.73
N LEU A 435 17.11 -7.04 4.02
CA LEU A 435 17.40 -8.05 3.01
C LEU A 435 16.14 -8.52 2.28
N VAL A 436 15.05 -8.76 3.01
CA VAL A 436 13.76 -9.18 2.42
C VAL A 436 13.17 -8.08 1.54
N ARG A 437 13.18 -6.82 2.01
CA ARG A 437 12.72 -5.67 1.22
C ARG A 437 13.57 -5.51 -0.04
N GLY A 438 14.90 -5.52 0.09
CA GLY A 438 15.81 -5.47 -1.03
C GLY A 438 15.59 -6.60 -2.04
N ALA A 439 15.36 -7.84 -1.57
CA ALA A 439 15.07 -8.97 -2.44
C ALA A 439 13.75 -8.80 -3.21
N CYS A 440 12.68 -8.29 -2.56
CA CYS A 440 11.41 -8.00 -3.23
C CYS A 440 11.58 -6.89 -4.27
N THR A 441 12.27 -5.81 -3.93
CA THR A 441 12.58 -4.70 -4.85
C THR A 441 13.45 -5.17 -6.02
N PHE A 442 14.45 -6.04 -5.76
CA PHE A 442 15.25 -6.64 -6.82
C PHE A 442 14.40 -7.39 -7.84
N LEU A 443 13.47 -8.21 -7.38
CA LEU A 443 12.60 -8.99 -8.27
C LEU A 443 11.76 -8.11 -9.19
N ALA A 444 11.31 -6.96 -8.69
CA ALA A 444 10.46 -6.05 -9.45
C ALA A 444 11.26 -5.05 -10.31
N TYR A 445 12.40 -4.53 -9.81
CA TYR A 445 13.07 -3.36 -10.38
C TYR A 445 14.59 -3.50 -10.58
N GLY A 446 15.18 -4.64 -10.20
CA GLY A 446 16.61 -4.92 -10.41
C GLY A 446 17.53 -4.41 -9.29
N PRO A 447 18.87 -4.56 -9.50
CA PRO A 447 19.86 -4.43 -8.42
C PRO A 447 20.03 -3.00 -7.90
N VAL A 448 19.99 -2.00 -8.77
CA VAL A 448 20.15 -0.60 -8.38
C VAL A 448 19.01 -0.16 -7.45
N ALA A 449 17.76 -0.49 -7.82
CA ALA A 449 16.61 -0.19 -6.99
C ALA A 449 16.67 -0.92 -5.64
N ALA A 450 17.11 -2.18 -5.63
CA ALA A 450 17.30 -2.97 -4.41
C ALA A 450 18.32 -2.34 -3.45
N PHE A 451 19.45 -1.87 -3.96
CA PHE A 451 20.45 -1.16 -3.15
C PHE A 451 19.88 0.14 -2.57
N MET A 452 19.20 0.92 -3.40
CA MET A 452 18.59 2.19 -3.00
C MET A 452 17.41 2.03 -2.04
N SER A 453 16.86 0.83 -1.89
CA SER A 453 15.80 0.58 -0.90
C SER A 453 16.25 0.85 0.54
N VAL A 454 17.55 0.72 0.83
CA VAL A 454 18.09 0.94 2.18
C VAL A 454 17.94 2.39 2.65
N PRO A 455 18.51 3.42 1.97
CA PRO A 455 18.29 4.81 2.37
C PRO A 455 16.83 5.24 2.26
N ARG A 456 16.06 4.65 1.35
CA ARG A 456 14.62 4.96 1.18
C ARG A 456 13.76 4.51 2.36
N ILE A 457 14.19 3.51 3.15
CA ILE A 457 13.51 3.14 4.40
C ILE A 457 13.41 4.33 5.35
N VAL A 458 14.50 5.07 5.52
CA VAL A 458 14.53 6.25 6.41
C VAL A 458 13.59 7.33 5.88
N TRP A 459 13.65 7.64 4.59
CA TRP A 459 12.79 8.61 3.94
C TRP A 459 11.31 8.23 4.04
N GLY A 460 10.99 6.98 3.72
CA GLY A 460 9.64 6.44 3.79
C GLY A 460 9.06 6.47 5.19
N ASN A 461 9.85 6.15 6.21
CA ASN A 461 9.42 6.25 7.60
C ASN A 461 9.09 7.70 7.98
N PHE A 462 9.82 8.69 7.45
CA PHE A 462 9.50 10.11 7.67
C PHE A 462 8.18 10.51 6.98
N VAL A 463 7.98 10.11 5.72
CA VAL A 463 6.70 10.33 5.01
C VAL A 463 5.54 9.68 5.77
N ASN A 464 5.70 8.42 6.18
CA ASN A 464 4.68 7.66 6.91
C ASN A 464 4.37 8.27 8.29
N PHE A 465 5.37 8.79 9.01
CA PHE A 465 5.17 9.49 10.28
C PHE A 465 4.31 10.74 10.09
N VAL A 466 4.67 11.62 9.16
CA VAL A 466 3.92 12.87 8.92
C VAL A 466 2.50 12.56 8.47
N ALA A 467 2.32 11.56 7.60
CA ALA A 467 1.01 11.10 7.16
C ALA A 467 0.17 10.54 8.33
N THR A 468 0.78 9.78 9.25
CA THR A 468 0.09 9.23 10.42
C THR A 468 -0.38 10.33 11.38
N VAL A 469 0.48 11.29 11.69
CA VAL A 469 0.11 12.43 12.55
C VAL A 469 -1.03 13.24 11.93
N ARG A 470 -0.96 13.47 10.61
CA ARG A 470 -2.01 14.17 9.87
C ARG A 470 -3.32 13.39 9.91
N ALA A 471 -3.29 12.08 9.65
CA ALA A 471 -4.46 11.21 9.65
C ALA A 471 -5.15 11.20 11.03
N VAL A 472 -4.39 11.01 12.10
CA VAL A 472 -4.93 11.03 13.46
C VAL A 472 -5.55 12.39 13.80
N ARG A 473 -4.89 13.50 13.45
CA ARG A 473 -5.44 14.85 13.67
C ARG A 473 -6.75 15.07 12.93
N GLN A 474 -6.80 14.71 11.65
CA GLN A 474 -8.02 14.84 10.82
C GLN A 474 -9.15 13.98 11.39
N PHE A 475 -8.87 12.73 11.76
CA PHE A 475 -9.84 11.82 12.32
C PHE A 475 -10.42 12.32 13.64
N VAL A 476 -9.57 12.71 14.60
CA VAL A 476 -9.99 13.25 15.91
C VAL A 476 -10.76 14.56 15.75
N SER A 477 -10.31 15.46 14.87
CA SER A 477 -11.01 16.72 14.60
C SER A 477 -12.39 16.47 14.01
N ALA A 478 -12.53 15.59 13.02
CA ALA A 478 -13.81 15.24 12.43
C ALA A 478 -14.78 14.65 13.47
N ARG A 479 -14.29 13.72 14.31
CA ARG A 479 -15.12 13.12 15.38
C ARG A 479 -15.57 14.13 16.42
N ARG A 480 -14.71 15.06 16.82
CA ARG A 480 -15.07 16.15 17.76
C ARG A 480 -16.14 17.09 17.19
N GLN A 481 -16.17 17.27 15.88
CA GLN A 481 -17.15 18.12 15.19
C GLN A 481 -18.41 17.36 14.76
N GLY A 482 -18.54 16.07 15.07
CA GLY A 482 -19.66 15.23 14.63
C GLY A 482 -19.68 14.97 13.13
N ILE A 483 -18.56 15.22 12.44
CA ILE A 483 -18.44 15.01 11.00
C ILE A 483 -18.16 13.52 10.75
N THR A 484 -19.07 12.86 10.08
CA THR A 484 -18.92 11.44 9.66
C THR A 484 -18.21 11.31 8.31
N HIS A 485 -18.34 12.31 7.45
CA HIS A 485 -17.76 12.34 6.11
C HIS A 485 -16.52 13.24 6.07
N ILE A 486 -15.33 12.63 5.94
CA ILE A 486 -14.07 13.36 5.76
C ILE A 486 -13.90 13.65 4.27
N PRO A 487 -13.70 14.93 3.86
CA PRO A 487 -13.55 15.26 2.44
C PRO A 487 -12.39 14.53 1.78
N TRP A 488 -12.59 14.08 0.55
CA TRP A 488 -11.57 13.47 -0.27
C TRP A 488 -10.62 14.55 -0.81
N GLU A 489 -9.35 14.48 -0.41
CA GLU A 489 -8.29 15.32 -1.01
C GLU A 489 -7.71 14.57 -2.20
N LYS A 490 -7.98 15.06 -3.41
CA LYS A 490 -7.43 14.51 -4.64
C LYS A 490 -5.89 14.61 -4.65
N THR A 491 -5.22 13.58 -5.15
CA THR A 491 -3.80 13.64 -5.49
C THR A 491 -3.66 14.23 -6.88
N ASP A 492 -2.93 15.33 -7.05
CA ASP A 492 -2.68 15.93 -8.34
C ASP A 492 -1.71 15.04 -9.14
N HIS A 493 -2.15 14.58 -10.29
CA HIS A 493 -1.35 13.86 -11.28
C HIS A 493 -0.77 14.86 -12.30
N ALA A 494 0.22 15.65 -11.88
CA ALA A 494 0.92 16.54 -12.80
C ALA A 494 1.78 15.71 -13.77
N VAL A 495 1.35 15.65 -15.02
CA VAL A 495 2.10 15.01 -16.10
C VAL A 495 3.42 15.75 -16.29
N LYS A 496 4.54 15.10 -16.03
CA LYS A 496 5.83 15.53 -16.56
C LYS A 496 5.90 15.10 -18.03
N GLU A 497 5.52 15.98 -18.94
CA GLU A 497 5.73 15.84 -20.39
C GLU A 497 7.21 15.54 -20.75
N ARG A 498 8.16 15.90 -19.90
CA ARG A 498 9.60 15.71 -20.08
C ARG A 498 10.11 14.26 -20.12
N ARG A 499 9.36 13.28 -19.64
CA ARG A 499 9.88 11.88 -19.60
C ARG A 499 9.56 11.08 -20.85
N LEU A 500 8.63 11.51 -21.67
CA LEU A 500 8.27 10.81 -22.90
C LEU A 500 9.13 11.21 -24.09
N GLU A 501 9.70 12.43 -24.10
CA GLU A 501 10.64 12.89 -25.13
C GLU A 501 12.05 12.29 -24.97
N GLU A 502 12.44 11.89 -23.77
CA GLU A 502 13.74 11.24 -23.49
C GLU A 502 13.72 9.72 -23.70
N ALA A 503 12.56 9.11 -23.91
CA ALA A 503 12.38 7.66 -24.09
C ALA A 503 11.89 7.27 -25.51
N ALA A 504 11.66 8.24 -26.39
CA ALA A 504 11.37 8.06 -27.82
C ALA A 504 12.65 8.23 -28.66
#